data_3859e717447936ab4f52cd164bc4d9ec
#
_entry.id   3859e717447936ab4f52cd164bc4d9ec
#
_cell.length_a   1.000
_cell.length_b   1.000
_cell.length_c   1.000
_cell.angle_alpha   90.00
_cell.angle_beta   90.00
_cell.angle_gamma   90.00
#
_symmetry.space_group_name_H-M   'P 1'
#
loop_
_entity.id
_entity.type
_entity.pdbx_description
1 polymer ?
#
loop_
_entity_poly.entity_id
_entity_poly.type
_entity_poly.pdbx_seq_one_letter_code
_entity_poly.pdbx_strand_id
1 'polypeptide(L)'
;VTIYVVSLLGPFFNPRIFTFGFSVAILILGLVVTGSTESIREMLRKPYVIYDYLYSNGVRKSVAADSTNYQIIKNNKWIVEKTITVANQKTVGEKIFRVQCQSCHTTDGYRSLKDLAAGWDRDFIFRRLSALTATGVMPPFMGNDEERRALAEYIGDIVGAKPLVAETKP
;
A
#
# COMPACT_ATOMS: atom_id res chain seq x y z
N VAL A 1 15.43 -25.89 -11.09
CA VAL A 1 16.07 -26.97 -11.86
C VAL A 1 16.51 -28.11 -10.93
N THR A 2 17.31 -27.89 -9.89
CA THR A 2 17.85 -28.95 -9.00
C THR A 2 16.76 -29.81 -8.36
N ILE A 3 15.70 -29.20 -7.79
CA ILE A 3 14.57 -29.93 -7.18
C ILE A 3 13.91 -30.85 -8.23
N TYR A 4 13.72 -30.36 -9.44
CA TYR A 4 13.13 -31.12 -10.55
C TYR A 4 13.98 -32.34 -10.92
N VAL A 5 15.29 -32.12 -11.08
CA VAL A 5 16.21 -33.20 -11.45
C VAL A 5 16.26 -34.25 -10.33
N VAL A 6 16.35 -33.83 -9.07
CA VAL A 6 16.38 -34.75 -7.92
C VAL A 6 15.08 -35.53 -7.79
N SER A 7 13.93 -34.88 -7.99
CA SER A 7 12.62 -35.55 -7.90
C SER A 7 12.39 -36.56 -9.03
N LEU A 8 12.88 -36.26 -10.23
CA LEU A 8 12.67 -37.09 -11.42
C LEU A 8 13.64 -38.28 -11.47
N LEU A 9 14.93 -38.03 -11.22
CA LEU A 9 15.97 -39.04 -11.40
C LEU A 9 16.35 -39.74 -10.11
N GLY A 10 16.21 -39.10 -8.96
CA GLY A 10 16.63 -39.61 -7.69
C GLY A 10 16.05 -40.98 -7.30
N PRO A 11 14.74 -41.24 -7.49
CA PRO A 11 14.16 -42.56 -7.21
C PRO A 11 14.76 -43.69 -8.01
N PHE A 12 15.25 -43.42 -9.22
CA PHE A 12 15.90 -44.43 -10.05
C PHE A 12 17.32 -44.71 -9.61
N PHE A 13 18.08 -43.69 -9.18
CA PHE A 13 19.47 -43.86 -8.79
C PHE A 13 19.63 -44.33 -7.36
N ASN A 14 18.78 -43.90 -6.42
CA ASN A 14 18.87 -44.28 -5.03
C ASN A 14 17.50 -44.37 -4.34
N PRO A 15 16.73 -45.44 -4.58
CA PRO A 15 15.36 -45.58 -4.05
C PRO A 15 15.31 -45.63 -2.52
N ARG A 16 16.42 -45.99 -1.84
CA ARG A 16 16.44 -46.07 -0.37
C ARG A 16 16.42 -44.70 0.32
N ILE A 17 16.87 -43.66 -0.34
CA ILE A 17 16.83 -42.27 0.19
C ILE A 17 15.42 -41.67 -0.02
N PHE A 18 14.70 -42.10 -1.06
CA PHE A 18 13.38 -41.59 -1.38
C PHE A 18 12.30 -42.23 -0.53
N THR A 19 12.41 -42.02 0.79
CA THR A 19 11.34 -42.36 1.74
C THR A 19 10.16 -41.42 1.59
N PHE A 20 8.99 -41.83 2.12
CA PHE A 20 7.77 -40.98 2.14
C PHE A 20 8.09 -39.59 2.75
N GLY A 21 8.81 -39.56 3.88
CA GLY A 21 9.18 -38.30 4.54
C GLY A 21 10.04 -37.38 3.66
N PHE A 22 11.02 -37.95 2.94
CA PHE A 22 11.87 -37.21 2.03
C PHE A 22 11.09 -36.64 0.84
N SER A 23 10.15 -37.41 0.28
CA SER A 23 9.29 -36.98 -0.81
C SER A 23 8.38 -35.82 -0.38
N VAL A 24 7.80 -35.90 0.82
CA VAL A 24 7.00 -34.81 1.40
C VAL A 24 7.86 -33.56 1.63
N ALA A 25 9.08 -33.72 2.11
CA ALA A 25 9.99 -32.57 2.31
C ALA A 25 10.33 -31.86 0.98
N ILE A 26 10.59 -32.61 -0.09
CA ILE A 26 10.82 -32.04 -1.44
C ILE A 26 9.56 -31.31 -1.94
N LEU A 27 8.38 -31.88 -1.73
CA LEU A 27 7.12 -31.24 -2.11
C LEU A 27 6.93 -29.91 -1.39
N ILE A 28 7.12 -29.90 -0.07
CA ILE A 28 7.03 -28.67 0.74
C ILE A 28 8.04 -27.63 0.25
N LEU A 29 9.28 -28.04 0.04
CA LEU A 29 10.32 -27.15 -0.48
C LEU A 29 9.95 -26.57 -1.85
N GLY A 30 9.40 -27.37 -2.75
CA GLY A 30 8.90 -26.93 -4.05
C GLY A 30 7.80 -25.88 -3.92
N LEU A 31 6.83 -26.10 -3.03
CA LEU A 31 5.74 -25.15 -2.76
C LEU A 31 6.28 -23.84 -2.15
N VAL A 32 7.22 -23.93 -1.21
CA VAL A 32 7.85 -22.73 -0.61
C VAL A 32 8.60 -21.92 -1.67
N VAL A 33 9.39 -22.56 -2.50
CA VAL A 33 10.14 -21.87 -3.58
C VAL A 33 9.18 -21.22 -4.56
N THR A 34 8.15 -21.92 -5.01
CA THR A 34 7.16 -21.39 -5.94
C THR A 34 6.41 -20.20 -5.32
N GLY A 35 5.93 -20.35 -4.09
CA GLY A 35 5.22 -19.27 -3.39
C GLY A 35 6.10 -18.04 -3.14
N SER A 36 7.37 -18.26 -2.78
CA SER A 36 8.32 -17.16 -2.59
C SER A 36 8.61 -16.42 -3.90
N THR A 37 8.83 -17.15 -4.99
CA THR A 37 9.07 -16.56 -6.32
C THR A 37 7.86 -15.74 -6.79
N GLU A 38 6.65 -16.27 -6.60
CA GLU A 38 5.42 -15.56 -6.94
C GLU A 38 5.24 -14.30 -6.09
N SER A 39 5.53 -14.35 -4.80
CA SER A 39 5.49 -13.18 -3.91
C SER A 39 6.46 -12.10 -4.36
N ILE A 40 7.69 -12.46 -4.72
CA ILE A 40 8.68 -11.52 -5.26
C ILE A 40 8.20 -10.93 -6.59
N ARG A 41 7.67 -11.75 -7.49
CA ARG A 41 7.11 -11.29 -8.77
C ARG A 41 6.03 -10.24 -8.55
N GLU A 42 5.10 -10.49 -7.63
CA GLU A 42 4.03 -9.55 -7.32
C GLU A 42 4.55 -8.25 -6.68
N MET A 43 5.53 -8.31 -5.81
CA MET A 43 6.16 -7.10 -5.24
C MET A 43 6.85 -6.24 -6.31
N LEU A 44 7.53 -6.86 -7.28
CA LEU A 44 8.24 -6.15 -8.33
C LEU A 44 7.29 -5.52 -9.37
N ARG A 45 6.09 -6.06 -9.54
CA ARG A 45 5.09 -5.55 -10.48
C ARG A 45 4.31 -4.33 -9.99
N LYS A 46 4.41 -3.98 -8.71
CA LYS A 46 3.76 -2.78 -8.16
C LYS A 46 4.45 -1.50 -8.66
N PRO A 47 3.68 -0.42 -8.87
CA PRO A 47 2.23 -0.30 -8.78
C PRO A 47 1.50 -0.90 -9.99
N TYR A 48 0.37 -1.59 -9.76
CA TYR A 48 -0.48 -2.08 -10.83
C TYR A 48 -1.29 -0.93 -11.42
N VAL A 49 -1.17 -0.74 -12.72
CA VAL A 49 -2.00 0.21 -13.47
C VAL A 49 -2.63 -0.53 -14.64
N ILE A 50 -3.94 -0.41 -14.79
CA ILE A 50 -4.63 -0.78 -16.02
C ILE A 50 -5.01 0.54 -16.70
N TYR A 51 -4.33 0.86 -17.79
CA TYR A 51 -4.54 2.11 -18.49
C TYR A 51 -6.02 2.28 -18.84
N ASP A 52 -6.52 3.49 -18.65
CA ASP A 52 -7.91 3.91 -18.88
C ASP A 52 -8.98 3.26 -17.99
N TYR A 53 -8.64 2.31 -17.14
CA TYR A 53 -9.58 1.63 -16.28
C TYR A 53 -9.27 1.76 -14.77
N LEU A 54 -8.01 1.52 -14.35
CA LEU A 54 -7.64 1.41 -12.94
C LEU A 54 -6.40 2.23 -12.61
N TYR A 55 -6.44 2.96 -11.50
CA TYR A 55 -5.28 3.61 -10.90
C TYR A 55 -4.42 2.63 -10.09
N SER A 56 -3.18 3.03 -9.80
CA SER A 56 -2.18 2.23 -9.06
C SER A 56 -2.60 1.83 -7.64
N ASN A 57 -3.54 2.50 -7.03
CA ASN A 57 -4.12 2.16 -5.72
C ASN A 57 -5.38 1.28 -5.82
N GLY A 58 -5.71 0.75 -6.99
CA GLY A 58 -6.87 -0.10 -7.21
C GLY A 58 -8.21 0.63 -7.35
N VAL A 59 -8.21 1.96 -7.40
CA VAL A 59 -9.43 2.75 -7.63
C VAL A 59 -9.74 2.81 -9.12
N ARG A 60 -10.98 2.52 -9.50
CA ARG A 60 -11.44 2.65 -10.89
C ARG A 60 -11.49 4.12 -11.31
N LYS A 61 -11.05 4.40 -12.54
CA LYS A 61 -11.10 5.78 -13.08
C LYS A 61 -12.52 6.34 -13.15
N SER A 62 -13.53 5.51 -13.42
CA SER A 62 -14.94 5.93 -13.39
C SER A 62 -15.40 6.41 -12.01
N VAL A 63 -14.94 5.72 -10.94
CA VAL A 63 -15.24 6.13 -9.56
C VAL A 63 -14.50 7.41 -9.20
N ALA A 64 -13.27 7.58 -9.67
CA ALA A 64 -12.49 8.78 -9.45
C ALA A 64 -13.07 10.01 -10.18
N ALA A 65 -13.65 9.83 -11.35
CA ALA A 65 -14.30 10.92 -12.10
C ALA A 65 -15.55 11.44 -11.39
N ASP A 66 -16.26 10.58 -10.64
CA ASP A 66 -17.47 10.92 -9.88
C ASP A 66 -17.17 11.26 -8.40
N SER A 67 -15.95 11.68 -8.11
CA SER A 67 -15.40 11.75 -6.76
C SER A 67 -15.87 12.95 -5.91
N THR A 68 -16.69 13.85 -6.42
CA THR A 68 -17.15 15.06 -5.69
C THR A 68 -17.81 14.74 -4.34
N ASN A 69 -18.38 13.56 -4.18
CA ASN A 69 -19.03 13.10 -2.95
C ASN A 69 -18.41 11.81 -2.35
N TYR A 70 -17.30 11.33 -2.88
CA TYR A 70 -16.68 10.11 -2.38
C TYR A 70 -15.99 10.39 -1.03
N GLN A 71 -16.28 9.55 -0.05
CA GLN A 71 -15.62 9.57 1.27
C GLN A 71 -14.94 8.23 1.52
N ILE A 72 -13.63 8.28 1.72
CA ILE A 72 -12.80 7.07 1.91
C ILE A 72 -13.28 6.29 3.13
N ILE A 73 -13.49 6.97 4.25
CA ILE A 73 -13.85 6.31 5.52
C ILE A 73 -15.24 5.66 5.48
N LYS A 74 -16.19 6.26 4.76
CA LYS A 74 -17.53 5.69 4.62
C LYS A 74 -17.58 4.51 3.65
N ASN A 75 -16.87 4.65 2.53
CA ASN A 75 -16.91 3.64 1.46
C ASN A 75 -15.93 2.49 1.67
N ASN A 76 -14.99 2.60 2.62
CA ASN A 76 -14.02 1.55 2.88
C ASN A 76 -14.44 0.69 4.08
N LYS A 77 -14.64 -0.62 3.84
CA LYS A 77 -15.06 -1.57 4.89
C LYS A 77 -13.99 -1.86 5.95
N TRP A 78 -12.73 -1.58 5.65
CA TRP A 78 -11.62 -1.83 6.56
C TRP A 78 -11.38 -0.68 7.56
N ILE A 79 -12.05 0.46 7.37
CA ILE A 79 -12.01 1.59 8.30
C ILE A 79 -13.26 1.54 9.15
N VAL A 80 -13.09 1.23 10.42
CA VAL A 80 -14.18 1.09 11.40
C VAL A 80 -14.75 2.46 11.78
N GLU A 81 -13.87 3.43 12.00
CA GLU A 81 -14.24 4.79 12.35
C GLU A 81 -14.85 5.50 11.14
N LYS A 82 -16.12 5.86 11.26
CA LYS A 82 -16.88 6.53 10.17
C LYS A 82 -16.98 8.04 10.34
N THR A 83 -16.44 8.59 11.43
CA THR A 83 -16.41 10.01 11.73
C THR A 83 -15.01 10.44 12.14
N ILE A 84 -14.60 11.64 11.76
CA ILE A 84 -13.33 12.23 12.14
C ILE A 84 -13.59 13.19 13.32
N THR A 85 -12.81 13.04 14.39
CA THR A 85 -12.78 13.93 15.54
C THR A 85 -11.34 14.34 15.80
N VAL A 86 -11.11 15.41 16.55
CA VAL A 86 -9.77 15.84 16.92
C VAL A 86 -8.99 14.71 17.63
N ALA A 87 -9.66 13.91 18.43
CA ALA A 87 -9.03 12.81 19.17
C ALA A 87 -8.61 11.63 18.29
N ASN A 88 -9.33 11.33 17.20
CA ASN A 88 -9.05 10.18 16.34
C ASN A 88 -8.44 10.55 14.97
N GLN A 89 -8.25 11.83 14.70
CA GLN A 89 -7.80 12.35 13.40
C GLN A 89 -6.53 11.66 12.91
N LYS A 90 -5.55 11.49 13.78
CA LYS A 90 -4.29 10.81 13.47
C LYS A 90 -4.48 9.33 13.13
N THR A 91 -5.26 8.61 13.93
CA THR A 91 -5.56 7.20 13.72
C THR A 91 -6.33 6.98 12.41
N VAL A 92 -7.29 7.86 12.12
CA VAL A 92 -8.02 7.82 10.84
C VAL A 92 -7.08 8.15 9.67
N GLY A 93 -6.19 9.13 9.84
CA GLY A 93 -5.16 9.46 8.85
C GLY A 93 -4.24 8.27 8.53
N GLU A 94 -3.81 7.51 9.55
CA GLU A 94 -3.05 6.28 9.36
C GLU A 94 -3.84 5.24 8.54
N LYS A 95 -5.13 5.05 8.84
CA LYS A 95 -5.97 4.11 8.10
C LYS A 95 -6.19 4.53 6.65
N ILE A 96 -6.37 5.83 6.40
CA ILE A 96 -6.43 6.39 5.05
C ILE A 96 -5.10 6.14 4.31
N PHE A 97 -3.96 6.37 4.97
CA PHE A 97 -2.65 6.06 4.39
C PHE A 97 -2.53 4.59 3.99
N ARG A 98 -2.91 3.68 4.87
CA ARG A 98 -2.87 2.24 4.59
C ARG A 98 -3.70 1.86 3.38
N VAL A 99 -4.86 2.46 3.22
CA VAL A 99 -5.79 2.16 2.10
C VAL A 99 -5.36 2.80 0.79
N GLN A 100 -4.90 4.05 0.82
CA GLN A 100 -4.66 4.83 -0.40
C GLN A 100 -3.20 4.86 -0.84
N CYS A 101 -2.25 4.79 0.08
CA CYS A 101 -0.84 5.12 -0.18
C CYS A 101 0.10 3.93 0.03
N GLN A 102 -0.19 3.03 0.97
CA GLN A 102 0.71 1.96 1.39
C GLN A 102 1.00 0.93 0.28
N SER A 103 0.16 0.85 -0.74
CA SER A 103 0.42 -0.01 -1.90
C SER A 103 1.72 0.35 -2.63
N CYS A 104 2.15 1.62 -2.55
CA CYS A 104 3.34 2.15 -3.23
C CYS A 104 4.36 2.79 -2.28
N HIS A 105 3.92 3.27 -1.11
CA HIS A 105 4.74 3.98 -0.14
C HIS A 105 4.80 3.24 1.19
N THR A 106 6.01 3.12 1.74
CA THR A 106 6.18 2.71 3.14
C THR A 106 6.31 3.95 4.03
N THR A 107 6.14 3.78 5.33
CA THR A 107 6.46 4.84 6.30
C THR A 107 7.96 5.01 6.44
N ASP A 108 8.69 3.89 6.46
CA ASP A 108 10.12 3.81 6.73
C ASP A 108 10.71 2.63 5.93
N GLY A 109 11.47 2.85 4.89
CA GLY A 109 12.00 1.81 4.00
C GLY A 109 11.90 2.18 2.51
N TYR A 110 11.54 1.24 1.67
CA TYR A 110 11.48 1.48 0.22
C TYR A 110 10.38 2.50 -0.12
N ARG A 111 10.76 3.56 -0.85
CA ARG A 111 9.89 4.71 -1.16
C ARG A 111 9.23 5.30 0.09
N SER A 112 10.02 5.42 1.15
CA SER A 112 9.61 5.94 2.45
C SER A 112 9.00 7.34 2.33
N LEU A 113 7.86 7.55 2.97
CA LEU A 113 7.30 8.90 3.10
C LEU A 113 8.16 9.78 3.98
N LYS A 114 8.85 9.21 4.96
CA LYS A 114 9.77 9.95 5.83
C LYS A 114 10.87 10.66 5.02
N ASP A 115 11.40 9.99 4.00
CA ASP A 115 12.45 10.57 3.14
C ASP A 115 11.86 11.47 2.06
N LEU A 116 10.77 11.05 1.42
CA LEU A 116 10.14 11.77 0.31
C LEU A 116 9.50 13.09 0.75
N ALA A 117 8.99 13.16 1.97
CA ALA A 117 8.34 14.35 2.51
C ALA A 117 9.19 15.05 3.60
N ALA A 118 10.49 14.71 3.68
CA ALA A 118 11.40 15.35 4.62
C ALA A 118 11.43 16.88 4.42
N GLY A 119 11.25 17.62 5.50
CA GLY A 119 11.21 19.08 5.48
C GLY A 119 9.91 19.71 5.00
N TRP A 120 8.89 18.91 4.68
CA TRP A 120 7.56 19.45 4.35
C TRP A 120 6.81 19.83 5.62
N ASP A 121 6.13 20.97 5.59
CA ASP A 121 5.15 21.33 6.59
C ASP A 121 3.79 20.68 6.30
N ARG A 122 2.88 20.68 7.29
CA ARG A 122 1.57 20.03 7.17
C ARG A 122 0.67 20.72 6.15
N ASP A 123 0.78 22.04 5.99
CA ASP A 123 0.01 22.79 4.99
C ASP A 123 0.48 22.46 3.57
N PHE A 124 1.78 22.31 3.38
CA PHE A 124 2.33 21.87 2.11
C PHE A 124 1.87 20.43 1.79
N ILE A 125 1.92 19.53 2.77
CA ILE A 125 1.42 18.16 2.61
C ILE A 125 -0.05 18.18 2.20
N PHE A 126 -0.90 18.95 2.91
CA PHE A 126 -2.32 19.07 2.60
C PHE A 126 -2.58 19.55 1.18
N ARG A 127 -1.88 20.62 0.73
CA ARG A 127 -1.96 21.10 -0.65
C ARG A 127 -1.43 20.09 -1.66
N ARG A 128 -0.33 19.41 -1.35
CA ARG A 128 0.26 18.40 -2.23
C ARG A 128 -0.67 17.23 -2.47
N LEU A 129 -1.42 16.81 -1.46
CA LEU A 129 -2.41 15.74 -1.57
C LEU A 129 -3.54 16.07 -2.58
N SER A 130 -3.88 17.34 -2.80
CA SER A 130 -4.85 17.72 -3.84
C SER A 130 -4.27 17.70 -5.25
N ALA A 131 -2.95 17.73 -5.40
CA ALA A 131 -2.24 17.81 -6.68
C ALA A 131 -1.44 16.54 -7.02
N LEU A 132 -1.81 15.37 -6.48
CA LEU A 132 -1.09 14.12 -6.67
C LEU A 132 -0.97 13.71 -8.15
N THR A 133 -2.02 13.91 -8.92
CA THR A 133 -2.06 13.58 -10.35
C THR A 133 -1.05 14.34 -11.19
N ALA A 134 -0.55 15.48 -10.71
CA ALA A 134 0.49 16.25 -11.40
C ALA A 134 1.81 15.47 -11.54
N THR A 135 2.01 14.38 -10.79
CA THR A 135 3.19 13.50 -10.92
C THR A 135 3.09 12.53 -12.10
N GLY A 136 1.92 12.39 -12.72
CA GLY A 136 1.65 11.42 -13.79
C GLY A 136 1.54 9.95 -13.34
N VAL A 137 1.98 9.63 -12.12
CA VAL A 137 2.00 8.24 -11.59
C VAL A 137 1.04 8.06 -10.41
N MET A 138 0.92 9.07 -9.56
CA MET A 138 0.06 8.99 -8.38
C MET A 138 -1.42 9.15 -8.77
N PRO A 139 -2.32 8.34 -8.19
CA PRO A 139 -3.75 8.51 -8.36
C PRO A 139 -4.24 9.77 -7.65
N PRO A 140 -5.42 10.31 -8.04
CA PRO A 140 -6.02 11.41 -7.31
C PRO A 140 -6.34 10.98 -5.87
N PHE A 141 -6.32 11.94 -4.95
CA PHE A 141 -6.85 11.73 -3.61
C PHE A 141 -8.38 11.67 -3.68
N MET A 142 -8.95 10.56 -3.20
CA MET A 142 -10.37 10.27 -3.36
C MET A 142 -11.25 10.75 -2.20
N GLY A 143 -10.68 11.33 -1.15
CA GLY A 143 -11.38 11.75 0.04
C GLY A 143 -11.80 13.22 0.03
N ASN A 144 -12.64 13.58 1.00
CA ASN A 144 -12.98 14.97 1.29
C ASN A 144 -11.84 15.73 2.01
N ASP A 145 -12.04 17.00 2.28
CA ASP A 145 -11.03 17.87 2.91
C ASP A 145 -10.70 17.46 4.36
N GLU A 146 -11.68 16.93 5.10
CA GLU A 146 -11.46 16.43 6.47
C GLU A 146 -10.57 15.20 6.46
N GLU A 147 -10.82 14.27 5.54
CA GLU A 147 -10.02 13.07 5.35
C GLU A 147 -8.59 13.42 4.87
N ARG A 148 -8.49 14.42 4.00
CA ARG A 148 -7.21 14.96 3.52
C ARG A 148 -6.41 15.62 4.64
N ARG A 149 -7.07 16.39 5.54
CA ARG A 149 -6.44 16.94 6.74
C ARG A 149 -5.97 15.83 7.68
N ALA A 150 -6.79 14.82 7.93
CA ALA A 150 -6.41 13.68 8.76
C ALA A 150 -5.18 12.95 8.21
N LEU A 151 -5.11 12.75 6.91
CA LEU A 151 -3.94 12.16 6.26
C LEU A 151 -2.71 13.07 6.35
N ALA A 152 -2.87 14.38 6.17
CA ALA A 152 -1.78 15.35 6.29
C ALA A 152 -1.22 15.42 7.72
N GLU A 153 -2.08 15.31 8.73
CA GLU A 153 -1.65 15.20 10.14
C GLU A 153 -0.80 13.96 10.37
N TYR A 154 -1.27 12.80 9.90
CA TYR A 154 -0.53 11.55 10.04
C TYR A 154 0.83 11.59 9.33
N ILE A 155 0.88 12.05 8.07
CA ILE A 155 2.14 12.18 7.33
C ILE A 155 3.06 13.20 8.02
N GLY A 156 2.51 14.32 8.47
CA GLY A 156 3.26 15.34 9.21
C GLY A 156 3.93 14.79 10.46
N ASP A 157 3.27 13.87 11.18
CA ASP A 157 3.88 13.21 12.34
C ASP A 157 5.04 12.29 11.95
N ILE A 158 4.91 11.55 10.84
CA ILE A 158 5.98 10.67 10.34
C ILE A 158 7.25 11.48 10.04
N VAL A 159 7.10 12.68 9.46
CA VAL A 159 8.23 13.52 9.04
C VAL A 159 8.65 14.54 10.11
N GLY A 160 7.98 14.57 11.26
CA GLY A 160 8.26 15.53 12.34
C GLY A 160 7.87 16.97 12.01
N ALA A 161 6.87 17.18 11.16
CA ALA A 161 6.40 18.49 10.76
C ALA A 161 5.66 19.23 11.88
N LYS A 162 5.75 20.57 11.91
CA LYS A 162 4.99 21.39 12.85
C LYS A 162 3.48 21.19 12.69
N PRO A 163 2.67 21.29 13.78
CA PRO A 163 1.23 21.18 13.70
C PRO A 163 0.61 22.18 12.72
N LEU A 164 -0.49 21.79 12.07
CA LEU A 164 -1.31 22.75 11.30
C LEU A 164 -1.78 23.85 12.25
N VAL A 165 -1.51 25.09 11.91
CA VAL A 165 -2.11 26.23 12.61
C VAL A 165 -3.60 26.17 12.31
N ALA A 166 -4.42 25.99 13.34
CA ALA A 166 -5.85 26.05 13.17
C ALA A 166 -6.21 27.43 12.61
N GLU A 167 -6.70 27.50 11.36
CA GLU A 167 -7.33 28.70 10.87
C GLU A 167 -8.53 28.96 11.81
N THR A 168 -8.35 29.88 12.74
CA THR A 168 -9.47 30.54 13.42
C THR A 168 -10.23 31.30 12.35
N LYS A 169 -11.27 30.67 11.84
CA LYS A 169 -12.24 31.34 10.97
C LYS A 169 -12.86 32.49 11.76
N PRO A 170 -12.77 33.74 11.28
CA PRO A 170 -13.36 34.89 11.94
C PRO A 170 -14.89 34.79 12.01
#